data_e5b4a4575e55f8a0b3b91f2dc9176b47
#
_entry.id   e5b4a4575e55f8a0b3b91f2dc9176b47
#
_cell.length_a   1.000
_cell.length_b   1.000
_cell.length_c   1.000
_cell.angle_alpha   90.00
_cell.angle_beta   90.00
_cell.angle_gamma   90.00
#
_symmetry.space_group_name_H-M   'P 1'
#
loop_
_entity.id
_entity.type
_entity.pdbx_description
1 polymer ?
#
loop_
_entity_poly.entity_id
_entity_poly.type
_entity_poly.pdbx_seq_one_letter_code
_entity_poly.pdbx_strand_id
1 'polypeptide(L)'
;MRFFLFCLIFWAFPAAHGAIVSQDVRPGISASAEYLIGERNKPAVLLLHGFLQTREFPTVATLARGLHDAGYTVLSPTLSLNIPSRTQSLACEAVHKHSMDDDVAEITRWVAWLKASGHRSIVLLGHSFGSLQHLAYLTAQPDAAVKAYIGASLIEARIGTTARPALIAQLENRVASKQRELVTQPLSFCRNFTSTPEGLLSPRGQAAAPASCRPRW
;
A
#
# COMPACT_ATOMS: atom_id res chain seq x y z
N MET A 1 -26.58 -31.51 53.84
CA MET A 1 -26.62 -31.03 52.43
C MET A 1 -25.62 -29.88 52.28
N ARG A 2 -24.47 -30.12 51.62
CA ARG A 2 -23.42 -29.12 51.38
C ARG A 2 -23.57 -28.65 49.92
N PHE A 3 -24.03 -27.41 49.72
CA PHE A 3 -24.06 -26.78 48.39
C PHE A 3 -22.66 -26.30 48.03
N PHE A 4 -22.04 -26.91 47.00
CA PHE A 4 -20.86 -26.40 46.37
C PHE A 4 -21.28 -25.31 45.36
N LEU A 5 -20.93 -24.06 45.67
CA LEU A 5 -21.09 -22.93 44.78
C LEU A 5 -19.93 -22.96 43.75
N PHE A 6 -20.22 -23.34 42.50
CA PHE A 6 -19.27 -23.32 41.41
C PHE A 6 -19.18 -21.88 40.88
N CYS A 7 -18.11 -21.14 41.25
CA CYS A 7 -17.82 -19.85 40.65
C CYS A 7 -17.23 -20.06 39.24
N LEU A 8 -18.03 -19.80 38.22
CA LEU A 8 -17.58 -19.69 36.84
C LEU A 8 -16.81 -18.38 36.70
N ILE A 9 -15.45 -18.46 36.65
CA ILE A 9 -14.61 -17.33 36.33
C ILE A 9 -14.65 -17.14 34.80
N PHE A 10 -15.44 -16.17 34.34
CA PHE A 10 -15.37 -15.70 32.95
C PHE A 10 -14.06 -14.93 32.75
N TRP A 11 -13.12 -15.55 32.08
CA TRP A 11 -11.97 -14.84 31.56
C TRP A 11 -12.44 -14.01 30.37
N ALA A 12 -12.67 -12.72 30.59
CA ALA A 12 -12.83 -11.76 29.51
C ALA A 12 -11.47 -11.60 28.84
N PHE A 13 -11.26 -12.23 27.69
CA PHE A 13 -10.14 -11.89 26.82
C PHE A 13 -10.32 -10.45 26.36
N PRO A 14 -9.35 -9.54 26.59
CA PRO A 14 -9.43 -8.22 26.01
C PRO A 14 -9.43 -8.38 24.48
N ALA A 15 -10.45 -7.85 23.82
CA ALA A 15 -10.44 -7.71 22.37
C ALA A 15 -9.17 -6.92 22.02
N ALA A 16 -8.27 -7.53 21.27
CA ALA A 16 -7.05 -6.87 20.79
C ALA A 16 -7.49 -5.76 19.82
N HIS A 17 -7.65 -4.54 20.36
CA HIS A 17 -7.89 -3.37 19.53
C HIS A 17 -6.57 -3.01 18.85
N GLY A 18 -6.59 -2.92 17.52
CA GLY A 18 -5.46 -2.45 16.76
C GLY A 18 -5.03 -1.05 17.22
N ALA A 19 -3.74 -0.84 17.35
CA ALA A 19 -3.20 0.50 17.62
C ALA A 19 -3.09 1.29 16.31
N ILE A 20 -3.52 2.55 16.31
CA ILE A 20 -3.20 3.45 15.21
C ILE A 20 -1.83 4.05 15.47
N VAL A 21 -0.91 3.81 14.56
CA VAL A 21 0.45 4.35 14.58
C VAL A 21 0.60 5.39 13.47
N SER A 22 1.39 6.42 13.71
CA SER A 22 1.63 7.49 12.74
C SER A 22 3.12 7.77 12.64
N GLN A 23 3.58 8.17 11.46
CA GLN A 23 4.95 8.62 11.23
C GLN A 23 5.02 9.65 10.11
N ASP A 24 6.09 10.44 10.11
CA ASP A 24 6.42 11.30 8.99
C ASP A 24 7.05 10.45 7.88
N VAL A 25 6.38 10.41 6.75
CA VAL A 25 6.81 9.64 5.57
C VAL A 25 7.66 10.48 4.63
N ARG A 26 7.45 11.80 4.63
CA ARG A 26 8.24 12.82 3.92
C ARG A 26 8.12 14.15 4.68
N PRO A 27 8.99 15.14 4.40
CA PRO A 27 8.85 16.48 5.00
C PRO A 27 7.44 17.05 4.79
N GLY A 28 6.75 17.35 5.89
CA GLY A 28 5.38 17.89 5.88
C GLY A 28 4.27 16.89 5.54
N ILE A 29 4.59 15.63 5.32
CA ILE A 29 3.62 14.56 5.03
C ILE A 29 3.72 13.47 6.10
N SER A 30 2.72 13.40 6.96
CA SER A 30 2.52 12.29 7.88
C SER A 30 1.49 11.31 7.35
N ALA A 31 1.63 10.04 7.70
CA ALA A 31 0.68 8.99 7.38
C ALA A 31 0.42 8.10 8.60
N SER A 32 -0.69 7.38 8.61
CA SER A 32 -1.07 6.48 9.70
C SER A 32 -1.35 5.07 9.21
N ALA A 33 -1.12 4.11 10.09
CA ALA A 33 -1.41 2.69 9.85
C ALA A 33 -2.15 2.10 11.05
N GLU A 34 -2.98 1.11 10.80
CA GLU A 34 -3.46 0.20 11.83
C GLU A 34 -2.40 -0.88 12.07
N TYR A 35 -2.05 -1.10 13.33
CA TYR A 35 -1.10 -2.11 13.74
C TYR A 35 -1.76 -3.12 14.67
N LEU A 36 -1.95 -4.35 14.15
CA LEU A 36 -2.53 -5.49 14.85
C LEU A 36 -1.40 -6.43 15.23
N ILE A 37 -1.18 -6.60 16.54
CA ILE A 37 -0.08 -7.45 17.04
C ILE A 37 -0.53 -8.90 17.09
N GLY A 38 0.18 -9.78 16.37
CA GLY A 38 -0.01 -11.23 16.36
C GLY A 38 1.06 -12.00 17.11
N GLU A 39 1.24 -13.25 16.74
CA GLU A 39 2.20 -14.18 17.32
C GLU A 39 3.65 -13.85 16.88
N ARG A 40 4.59 -13.85 17.81
CA ARG A 40 6.00 -13.47 17.54
C ARG A 40 6.75 -14.42 16.60
N ASN A 41 6.30 -15.67 16.49
CA ASN A 41 6.90 -16.70 15.65
C ASN A 41 6.41 -16.63 14.18
N LYS A 42 5.40 -15.81 13.89
CA LYS A 42 4.89 -15.58 12.54
C LYS A 42 5.48 -14.29 11.93
N PRO A 43 5.60 -14.22 10.59
CA PRO A 43 6.04 -12.99 9.93
C PRO A 43 5.02 -11.86 10.14
N ALA A 44 5.48 -10.62 10.11
CA ALA A 44 4.60 -9.46 10.00
C ALA A 44 4.16 -9.28 8.55
N VAL A 45 2.91 -8.87 8.36
CA VAL A 45 2.34 -8.56 7.05
C VAL A 45 2.19 -7.05 6.89
N LEU A 46 2.83 -6.47 5.88
CA LEU A 46 2.55 -5.11 5.43
C LEU A 46 1.46 -5.18 4.34
N LEU A 47 0.25 -4.76 4.69
CA LEU A 47 -0.93 -4.86 3.84
C LEU A 47 -1.28 -3.52 3.20
N LEU A 48 -1.26 -3.44 1.87
CA LEU A 48 -1.64 -2.23 1.12
C LEU A 48 -3.02 -2.34 0.49
N HIS A 49 -3.72 -1.20 0.52
CA HIS A 49 -5.02 -0.99 -0.12
C HIS A 49 -4.90 -0.76 -1.63
N GLY A 50 -6.03 -0.78 -2.34
CA GLY A 50 -6.11 -0.53 -3.78
C GLY A 50 -6.05 0.97 -4.16
N PHE A 51 -6.23 1.21 -5.47
CA PHE A 51 -6.15 2.53 -6.08
C PHE A 51 -7.10 3.54 -5.42
N LEU A 52 -6.57 4.67 -4.97
CA LEU A 52 -7.28 5.77 -4.28
C LEU A 52 -8.01 5.39 -2.97
N GLN A 53 -7.92 4.15 -2.53
CA GLN A 53 -8.58 3.63 -1.33
C GLN A 53 -7.82 3.97 -0.05
N THR A 54 -8.29 3.45 1.07
CA THR A 54 -7.67 3.50 2.40
C THR A 54 -7.61 2.09 3.00
N ARG A 55 -6.95 1.93 4.16
CA ARG A 55 -7.00 0.69 4.94
C ARG A 55 -8.41 0.31 5.39
N GLU A 56 -9.31 1.29 5.52
CA GLU A 56 -10.71 1.08 5.92
C GLU A 56 -11.58 0.50 4.79
N PHE A 57 -11.05 0.38 3.57
CA PHE A 57 -11.80 -0.24 2.48
C PHE A 57 -12.19 -1.68 2.86
N PRO A 58 -13.47 -2.09 2.71
CA PRO A 58 -13.99 -3.33 3.29
C PRO A 58 -13.13 -4.57 3.00
N THR A 59 -12.64 -4.73 1.77
CA THR A 59 -11.78 -5.86 1.39
C THR A 59 -10.48 -5.86 2.20
N VAL A 60 -9.82 -4.70 2.33
CA VAL A 60 -8.54 -4.57 3.04
C VAL A 60 -8.72 -4.75 4.53
N ALA A 61 -9.73 -4.10 5.12
CA ALA A 61 -10.04 -4.23 6.54
C ALA A 61 -10.42 -5.66 6.91
N THR A 62 -11.16 -6.38 6.05
CA THR A 62 -11.50 -7.79 6.27
C THR A 62 -10.27 -8.69 6.18
N LEU A 63 -9.39 -8.43 5.20
CA LEU A 63 -8.12 -9.15 5.07
C LEU A 63 -7.23 -8.92 6.29
N ALA A 64 -7.11 -7.69 6.76
CA ALA A 64 -6.32 -7.35 7.94
C ALA A 64 -6.78 -8.13 9.18
N ARG A 65 -8.10 -8.14 9.44
CA ARG A 65 -8.68 -8.90 10.55
C ARG A 65 -8.46 -10.41 10.39
N GLY A 66 -8.75 -10.98 9.21
CA GLY A 66 -8.57 -12.42 8.96
C GLY A 66 -7.12 -12.88 9.14
N LEU A 67 -6.15 -12.08 8.72
CA LEU A 67 -4.73 -12.35 8.96
C LEU A 67 -4.38 -12.28 10.45
N HIS A 68 -4.90 -11.28 11.16
CA HIS A 68 -4.70 -11.13 12.59
C HIS A 68 -5.33 -12.30 13.36
N ASP A 69 -6.56 -12.71 13.01
CA ASP A 69 -7.24 -13.85 13.62
C ASP A 69 -6.49 -15.17 13.37
N ALA A 70 -5.77 -15.25 12.24
CA ALA A 70 -4.84 -16.34 11.95
C ALA A 70 -3.49 -16.20 12.66
N GLY A 71 -3.31 -15.21 13.55
CA GLY A 71 -2.14 -14.99 14.38
C GLY A 71 -1.02 -14.18 13.74
N TYR A 72 -1.19 -13.60 12.56
CA TYR A 72 -0.18 -12.73 11.96
C TYR A 72 -0.21 -11.33 12.57
N THR A 73 0.96 -10.74 12.74
CA THR A 73 1.04 -9.28 12.95
C THR A 73 0.73 -8.60 11.61
N VAL A 74 -0.17 -7.60 11.63
CA VAL A 74 -0.54 -6.85 10.43
C VAL A 74 -0.28 -5.36 10.64
N LEU A 75 0.42 -4.73 9.70
CA LEU A 75 0.52 -3.29 9.56
C LEU A 75 -0.20 -2.88 8.28
N SER A 76 -1.29 -2.13 8.41
CA SER A 76 -2.10 -1.68 7.28
C SER A 76 -2.10 -0.15 7.21
N PRO A 77 -1.20 0.48 6.46
CA PRO A 77 -1.18 1.93 6.28
C PRO A 77 -2.28 2.40 5.34
N THR A 78 -2.75 3.62 5.55
CA THR A 78 -3.36 4.43 4.50
C THR A 78 -2.26 5.26 3.85
N LEU A 79 -1.83 4.90 2.64
CA LEU A 79 -0.80 5.64 1.92
C LEU A 79 -1.22 7.10 1.75
N SER A 80 -0.30 8.01 1.95
CA SER A 80 -0.59 9.46 1.97
C SER A 80 -1.09 10.00 0.63
N LEU A 81 -0.63 9.44 -0.48
CA LEU A 81 -0.86 9.97 -1.84
C LEU A 81 -0.54 11.47 -1.92
N ASN A 82 0.51 11.88 -1.18
CA ASN A 82 0.97 13.26 -1.04
C ASN A 82 -0.01 14.21 -0.30
N ILE A 83 -0.92 13.65 0.51
CA ILE A 83 -1.87 14.38 1.36
C ILE A 83 -1.53 14.11 2.82
N PRO A 84 -1.18 15.13 3.62
CA PRO A 84 -0.87 14.95 5.04
C PRO A 84 -2.04 14.31 5.80
N SER A 85 -1.77 13.30 6.61
CA SER A 85 -2.74 12.63 7.48
C SER A 85 -4.02 12.17 6.78
N ARG A 86 -3.89 11.68 5.55
CA ARG A 86 -5.03 11.22 4.75
C ARG A 86 -5.78 10.08 5.45
N THR A 87 -7.09 10.22 5.55
CA THR A 87 -7.99 9.22 6.17
C THR A 87 -9.12 8.77 5.26
N GLN A 88 -9.29 9.41 4.10
CA GLN A 88 -10.41 9.13 3.19
C GLN A 88 -9.93 8.67 1.82
N SER A 89 -10.77 7.88 1.15
CA SER A 89 -10.59 7.56 -0.27
C SER A 89 -10.69 8.82 -1.12
N LEU A 90 -9.95 8.85 -2.22
CA LEU A 90 -9.98 9.99 -3.14
C LEU A 90 -10.94 9.74 -4.29
N ALA A 91 -11.63 10.78 -4.73
CA ALA A 91 -12.41 10.74 -5.94
C ALA A 91 -11.50 10.75 -7.18
N CYS A 92 -11.96 10.14 -8.28
CA CYS A 92 -11.26 10.15 -9.56
C CYS A 92 -10.97 11.58 -10.06
N GLU A 93 -11.90 12.50 -9.81
CA GLU A 93 -11.87 13.89 -10.26
C GLU A 93 -10.98 14.81 -9.41
N ALA A 94 -10.47 14.30 -8.28
CA ALA A 94 -9.50 15.03 -7.47
C ALA A 94 -8.20 15.27 -8.24
N VAL A 95 -7.44 16.27 -7.83
CA VAL A 95 -6.11 16.50 -8.37
C VAL A 95 -5.11 15.64 -7.63
N HIS A 96 -4.46 14.70 -8.33
CA HIS A 96 -3.50 13.76 -7.78
C HIS A 96 -2.08 14.24 -8.05
N LYS A 97 -1.31 14.51 -6.98
CA LYS A 97 0.04 15.06 -7.07
C LYS A 97 1.12 14.11 -6.53
N HIS A 98 0.84 12.85 -6.42
CA HIS A 98 1.82 11.84 -6.01
C HIS A 98 2.34 11.05 -7.22
N SER A 99 3.48 10.43 -7.04
CA SER A 99 4.09 9.51 -7.98
C SER A 99 4.27 8.14 -7.34
N MET A 100 4.59 7.13 -8.15
CA MET A 100 4.96 5.81 -7.63
C MET A 100 6.25 5.86 -6.78
N ASP A 101 7.16 6.78 -7.09
CA ASP A 101 8.39 6.97 -6.29
C ASP A 101 8.05 7.51 -4.90
N ASP A 102 7.03 8.36 -4.79
CA ASP A 102 6.48 8.79 -3.50
C ASP A 102 5.93 7.62 -2.70
N ASP A 103 5.18 6.73 -3.36
CA ASP A 103 4.61 5.54 -2.74
C ASP A 103 5.71 4.57 -2.30
N VAL A 104 6.73 4.34 -3.13
CA VAL A 104 7.90 3.52 -2.79
C VAL A 104 8.65 4.09 -1.58
N ALA A 105 8.86 5.39 -1.53
CA ALA A 105 9.50 6.05 -0.39
C ALA A 105 8.68 5.85 0.90
N GLU A 106 7.35 5.95 0.81
CA GLU A 106 6.46 5.73 1.95
C GLU A 106 6.46 4.26 2.41
N ILE A 107 6.41 3.30 1.49
CA ILE A 107 6.51 1.86 1.80
C ILE A 107 7.83 1.55 2.49
N THR A 108 8.94 2.17 2.04
CA THR A 108 10.26 2.05 2.67
C THR A 108 10.20 2.48 4.15
N ARG A 109 9.50 3.56 4.46
CA ARG A 109 9.30 4.01 5.85
C ARG A 109 8.51 3.01 6.67
N TRP A 110 7.46 2.41 6.12
CA TRP A 110 6.65 1.42 6.82
C TRP A 110 7.39 0.09 7.04
N VAL A 111 8.22 -0.35 6.08
CA VAL A 111 9.12 -1.50 6.26
C VAL A 111 10.15 -1.19 7.37
N ALA A 112 10.75 -0.01 7.35
CA ALA A 112 11.68 0.41 8.39
C ALA A 112 11.02 0.48 9.77
N TRP A 113 9.76 0.94 9.85
CA TRP A 113 8.98 0.97 11.07
C TRP A 113 8.75 -0.45 11.64
N LEU A 114 8.35 -1.42 10.81
CA LEU A 114 8.21 -2.82 11.22
C LEU A 114 9.54 -3.40 11.74
N LYS A 115 10.65 -3.10 11.07
CA LYS A 115 11.99 -3.53 11.52
C LYS A 115 12.35 -2.92 12.87
N ALA A 116 12.09 -1.63 13.08
CA ALA A 116 12.30 -0.95 14.35
C ALA A 116 11.39 -1.50 15.48
N SER A 117 10.20 -2.00 15.12
CA SER A 117 9.28 -2.69 16.03
C SER A 117 9.66 -4.16 16.30
N GLY A 118 10.84 -4.61 15.82
CA GLY A 118 11.40 -5.93 16.09
C GLY A 118 11.06 -7.03 15.09
N HIS A 119 10.35 -6.72 13.99
CA HIS A 119 9.99 -7.71 12.97
C HIS A 119 11.13 -7.91 11.97
N ARG A 120 11.69 -9.13 11.92
CA ARG A 120 12.80 -9.52 11.03
C ARG A 120 12.34 -10.31 9.81
N SER A 121 11.09 -10.70 9.76
CA SER A 121 10.48 -11.41 8.65
C SER A 121 9.18 -10.69 8.28
N ILE A 122 9.13 -10.12 7.08
CA ILE A 122 8.02 -9.31 6.58
C ILE A 122 7.50 -9.95 5.31
N VAL A 123 6.18 -10.05 5.21
CA VAL A 123 5.46 -10.40 3.97
C VAL A 123 4.78 -9.14 3.46
N LEU A 124 4.99 -8.81 2.20
CA LEU A 124 4.26 -7.75 1.52
C LEU A 124 2.99 -8.33 0.90
N LEU A 125 1.83 -7.83 1.28
CA LEU A 125 0.56 -8.20 0.69
C LEU A 125 -0.14 -6.96 0.15
N GLY A 126 -0.41 -6.94 -1.15
CA GLY A 126 -1.08 -5.82 -1.80
C GLY A 126 -2.43 -6.24 -2.38
N HIS A 127 -3.45 -5.44 -2.18
CA HIS A 127 -4.73 -5.57 -2.86
C HIS A 127 -4.78 -4.65 -4.08
N SER A 128 -5.09 -5.21 -5.26
CA SER A 128 -5.25 -4.43 -6.50
C SER A 128 -4.01 -3.57 -6.80
N PHE A 129 -4.14 -2.24 -6.86
CA PHE A 129 -3.03 -1.31 -7.11
C PHE A 129 -1.93 -1.38 -6.03
N GLY A 130 -2.28 -1.70 -4.79
CA GLY A 130 -1.29 -1.95 -3.73
C GLY A 130 -0.32 -3.07 -4.05
N SER A 131 -0.73 -4.04 -4.89
CA SER A 131 0.18 -5.06 -5.41
C SER A 131 1.24 -4.47 -6.33
N LEU A 132 0.88 -3.52 -7.19
CA LEU A 132 1.84 -2.82 -8.08
C LEU A 132 2.81 -1.96 -7.25
N GLN A 133 2.31 -1.27 -6.23
CA GLN A 133 3.13 -0.45 -5.34
C GLN A 133 4.18 -1.29 -4.59
N HIS A 134 3.81 -2.49 -4.13
CA HIS A 134 4.77 -3.42 -3.53
C HIS A 134 5.79 -3.97 -4.55
N LEU A 135 5.38 -4.29 -5.78
CA LEU A 135 6.32 -4.69 -6.84
C LEU A 135 7.30 -3.57 -7.16
N ALA A 136 6.80 -2.34 -7.19
CA ALA A 136 7.60 -1.16 -7.36
C ALA A 136 8.68 -1.02 -6.29
N TYR A 137 8.27 -1.15 -5.04
CA TYR A 137 9.18 -1.13 -3.90
C TYR A 137 10.23 -2.24 -4.01
N LEU A 138 9.85 -3.49 -4.30
CA LEU A 138 10.78 -4.61 -4.42
C LEU A 138 11.81 -4.43 -5.54
N THR A 139 11.42 -3.73 -6.62
CA THR A 139 12.32 -3.44 -7.73
C THR A 139 13.32 -2.34 -7.40
N ALA A 140 12.85 -1.30 -6.69
CA ALA A 140 13.65 -0.11 -6.41
C ALA A 140 14.50 -0.25 -5.15
N GLN A 141 13.98 -0.90 -4.10
CA GLN A 141 14.59 -0.94 -2.77
C GLN A 141 14.39 -2.30 -2.10
N PRO A 142 15.00 -3.39 -2.61
CA PRO A 142 14.87 -4.70 -1.99
C PRO A 142 15.46 -4.68 -0.56
N ASP A 143 14.71 -5.21 0.41
CA ASP A 143 15.14 -5.32 1.81
C ASP A 143 15.19 -6.78 2.25
N ALA A 144 16.29 -7.18 2.89
CA ALA A 144 16.50 -8.55 3.34
C ALA A 144 15.48 -9.05 4.38
N ALA A 145 14.78 -8.15 5.08
CA ALA A 145 13.70 -8.52 5.99
C ALA A 145 12.43 -8.97 5.25
N VAL A 146 12.24 -8.55 3.99
CA VAL A 146 11.12 -8.96 3.16
C VAL A 146 11.38 -10.37 2.62
N LYS A 147 10.54 -11.33 3.02
CA LYS A 147 10.70 -12.76 2.71
C LYS A 147 9.75 -13.26 1.62
N ALA A 148 8.62 -12.59 1.45
CA ALA A 148 7.63 -12.97 0.45
C ALA A 148 6.81 -11.76 -0.01
N TYR A 149 6.23 -11.89 -1.19
CA TYR A 149 5.27 -10.97 -1.77
C TYR A 149 4.03 -11.73 -2.24
N ILE A 150 2.86 -11.15 -1.95
CA ILE A 150 1.57 -11.66 -2.36
C ILE A 150 0.80 -10.54 -3.05
N GLY A 151 0.50 -10.70 -4.32
CA GLY A 151 -0.34 -9.79 -5.09
C GLY A 151 -1.77 -10.32 -5.17
N ALA A 152 -2.68 -9.76 -4.39
CA ALA A 152 -4.10 -10.09 -4.47
C ALA A 152 -4.80 -9.19 -5.48
N SER A 153 -5.43 -9.79 -6.50
CA SER A 153 -6.09 -9.06 -7.59
C SER A 153 -5.15 -8.08 -8.30
N LEU A 154 -3.96 -8.57 -8.66
CA LEU A 154 -2.96 -7.79 -9.38
C LEU A 154 -3.56 -7.29 -10.70
N ILE A 155 -3.48 -5.98 -10.92
CA ILE A 155 -3.99 -5.32 -12.13
C ILE A 155 -2.85 -4.65 -12.89
N GLU A 156 -3.04 -4.46 -14.18
CA GLU A 156 -2.21 -3.56 -14.98
C GLU A 156 -2.77 -2.13 -14.88
N ALA A 157 -1.94 -1.17 -14.48
CA ALA A 157 -2.31 0.24 -14.55
C ALA A 157 -2.32 0.70 -16.01
N ARG A 158 -3.49 1.04 -16.54
CA ARG A 158 -3.66 1.45 -17.94
C ARG A 158 -3.88 2.96 -18.02
N ILE A 159 -3.09 3.62 -18.86
CA ILE A 159 -3.30 5.01 -19.27
C ILE A 159 -3.90 4.96 -20.67
N GLY A 160 -5.14 5.41 -20.85
CA GLY A 160 -5.84 5.47 -22.14
C GLY A 160 -5.80 4.12 -22.88
N THR A 161 -6.75 3.83 -23.73
CA THR A 161 -6.82 2.50 -24.35
C THR A 161 -6.21 2.45 -25.76
N THR A 162 -6.38 3.49 -26.58
CA THR A 162 -6.05 3.47 -28.00
C THR A 162 -4.88 4.40 -28.41
N ALA A 163 -4.68 5.50 -27.71
CA ALA A 163 -3.62 6.49 -28.03
C ALA A 163 -2.39 6.38 -27.12
N ARG A 164 -2.20 5.23 -26.48
CA ARG A 164 -1.23 5.00 -25.42
C ARG A 164 0.21 5.37 -25.78
N PRO A 165 0.80 4.92 -26.91
CA PRO A 165 2.19 5.26 -27.21
C PRO A 165 2.42 6.76 -27.45
N ALA A 166 1.53 7.43 -28.15
CA ALA A 166 1.63 8.86 -28.41
C ALA A 166 1.47 9.70 -27.15
N LEU A 167 0.49 9.37 -26.32
CA LEU A 167 0.28 10.04 -25.02
C LEU A 167 1.50 9.89 -24.12
N ILE A 168 2.09 8.72 -24.09
CA ILE A 168 3.28 8.43 -23.33
C ILE A 168 4.45 9.28 -23.77
N ALA A 169 4.76 9.30 -25.07
CA ALA A 169 5.81 10.13 -25.63
C ALA A 169 5.58 11.63 -25.33
N GLN A 170 4.32 12.06 -25.39
CA GLN A 170 3.95 13.42 -25.01
C GLN A 170 4.24 13.71 -23.53
N LEU A 171 3.86 12.80 -22.62
CA LEU A 171 4.10 12.95 -21.18
C LEU A 171 5.61 12.91 -20.87
N GLU A 172 6.37 12.00 -21.50
CA GLU A 172 7.82 11.92 -21.37
C GLU A 172 8.51 13.22 -21.80
N ASN A 173 8.09 13.79 -22.94
CA ASN A 173 8.59 15.08 -23.40
C ASN A 173 8.27 16.22 -22.44
N ARG A 174 7.09 16.22 -21.84
CA ARG A 174 6.70 17.22 -20.82
C ARG A 174 7.56 17.10 -19.57
N VAL A 175 7.82 15.88 -19.11
CA VAL A 175 8.70 15.63 -17.96
C VAL A 175 10.13 16.10 -18.28
N ALA A 176 10.68 15.74 -19.45
CA ALA A 176 12.01 16.15 -19.87
C ALA A 176 12.15 17.66 -19.98
N SER A 177 11.09 18.35 -20.43
CA SER A 177 11.01 19.82 -20.53
C SER A 177 10.62 20.52 -19.22
N LYS A 178 10.52 19.77 -18.10
CA LYS A 178 10.11 20.27 -16.76
C LYS A 178 8.74 20.99 -16.76
N GLN A 179 7.86 20.63 -17.69
CA GLN A 179 6.49 21.11 -17.74
C GLN A 179 5.65 20.36 -16.70
N ARG A 180 5.09 21.11 -15.74
CA ARG A 180 4.37 20.53 -14.58
C ARG A 180 2.88 20.81 -14.60
N GLU A 181 2.36 21.38 -15.66
CA GLU A 181 0.93 21.65 -15.80
C GLU A 181 0.17 20.33 -15.73
N LEU A 182 -0.94 20.35 -15.01
CA LEU A 182 -1.80 19.20 -14.82
C LEU A 182 -2.33 18.67 -16.17
N VAL A 183 -2.46 17.38 -16.24
CA VAL A 183 -2.98 16.66 -17.40
C VAL A 183 -4.14 15.80 -16.93
N THR A 184 -5.27 15.86 -17.63
CA THR A 184 -6.43 15.01 -17.36
C THR A 184 -6.50 13.91 -18.41
N GLN A 185 -6.51 12.66 -17.97
CA GLN A 185 -6.56 11.47 -18.83
C GLN A 185 -7.32 10.34 -18.14
N PRO A 186 -7.90 9.40 -18.87
CA PRO A 186 -8.39 8.16 -18.26
C PRO A 186 -7.25 7.36 -17.63
N LEU A 187 -7.45 6.89 -16.40
CA LEU A 187 -6.51 6.01 -15.71
C LEU A 187 -7.26 4.96 -14.90
N SER A 188 -6.96 3.68 -15.13
CA SER A 188 -7.65 2.56 -14.49
C SER A 188 -9.17 2.66 -14.76
N PHE A 189 -10.02 2.74 -13.72
CA PHE A 189 -11.47 2.92 -13.84
C PHE A 189 -11.90 4.40 -13.85
N CYS A 190 -10.99 5.34 -13.62
CA CYS A 190 -11.27 6.77 -13.66
C CYS A 190 -11.34 7.26 -15.10
N ARG A 191 -12.48 7.85 -15.49
CA ARG A 191 -12.63 8.50 -16.80
C ARG A 191 -11.85 9.79 -16.91
N ASN A 192 -11.82 10.55 -15.82
CA ASN A 192 -11.11 11.81 -15.69
C ASN A 192 -10.18 11.70 -14.47
N PHE A 193 -8.91 11.47 -14.71
CA PHE A 193 -7.88 11.47 -13.68
C PHE A 193 -6.91 12.61 -13.97
N THR A 194 -6.86 13.57 -13.07
CA THR A 194 -6.02 14.77 -13.24
C THR A 194 -4.76 14.64 -12.38
N SER A 195 -3.59 14.68 -13.02
CA SER A 195 -2.32 14.54 -12.32
C SER A 195 -1.20 15.31 -13.03
N THR A 196 -0.02 15.35 -12.41
CA THR A 196 1.18 15.80 -13.08
C THR A 196 1.62 14.79 -14.16
N PRO A 197 2.41 15.20 -15.17
CA PRO A 197 2.97 14.26 -16.15
C PRO A 197 3.74 13.11 -15.50
N GLU A 198 4.52 13.37 -14.45
CA GLU A 198 5.25 12.36 -13.67
C GLU A 198 4.30 11.38 -12.99
N GLY A 199 3.23 11.88 -12.35
CA GLY A 199 2.23 11.05 -11.68
C GLY A 199 1.51 10.12 -12.65
N LEU A 200 1.25 10.55 -13.90
CA LEU A 200 0.65 9.72 -14.94
C LEU A 200 1.61 8.67 -15.51
N LEU A 201 2.91 8.97 -15.60
CA LEU A 201 3.93 8.06 -16.12
C LEU A 201 4.37 7.02 -15.10
N SER A 202 4.36 7.38 -13.81
CA SER A 202 5.01 6.61 -12.76
C SER A 202 4.50 5.16 -12.60
N PRO A 203 3.22 4.83 -12.83
CA PRO A 203 2.77 3.43 -12.82
C PRO A 203 3.40 2.53 -13.90
N ARG A 204 4.11 3.13 -14.88
CA ARG A 204 4.68 2.43 -16.04
C ARG A 204 6.15 2.10 -15.92
N GLY A 205 6.94 2.98 -15.32
CA GLY A 205 8.39 2.81 -15.22
C GLY A 205 8.82 1.54 -14.48
N GLN A 206 7.87 0.93 -13.78
CA GLN A 206 8.10 -0.23 -12.94
C GLN A 206 7.47 -1.54 -13.47
N ALA A 207 6.55 -1.46 -14.44
CA ALA A 207 6.11 -2.65 -15.19
C ALA A 207 7.19 -3.17 -16.16
N ALA A 208 8.23 -2.38 -16.44
CA ALA A 208 9.41 -2.79 -17.16
C ALA A 208 10.50 -3.28 -16.19
N ALA A 209 10.18 -4.31 -15.36
CA ALA A 209 11.23 -5.04 -14.66
C ALA A 209 12.24 -5.57 -15.70
N PRO A 210 13.56 -5.42 -15.48
CA PRO A 210 14.56 -5.94 -16.38
C PRO A 210 14.32 -7.43 -16.60
N ALA A 211 14.56 -7.90 -17.82
CA ALA A 211 14.30 -9.29 -18.23
C ALA A 211 14.98 -10.35 -17.34
N SER A 212 15.92 -9.95 -16.48
CA SER A 212 16.59 -10.78 -15.48
C SER A 212 15.71 -11.19 -14.29
N CYS A 213 14.56 -10.54 -14.06
CA CYS A 213 13.62 -10.87 -12.97
C CYS A 213 12.37 -11.63 -13.42
N ARG A 214 12.36 -12.21 -14.63
CA ARG A 214 11.28 -13.12 -14.99
C ARG A 214 11.43 -14.41 -14.21
N PRO A 215 10.44 -14.82 -13.41
CA PRO A 215 10.47 -16.14 -12.79
C PRO A 215 10.55 -17.20 -13.89
N ARG A 216 11.53 -18.08 -13.79
CA ARG A 216 11.55 -19.31 -14.59
C ARG A 216 10.56 -20.27 -13.93
N TRP A 217 9.42 -20.40 -14.52
CA TRP A 217 8.49 -21.49 -14.24
C TRP A 217 8.98 -22.77 -14.94
#